data_94c4c22641f1dce0c33b25521638dbcc
#
_entry.id   94c4c22641f1dce0c33b25521638dbcc
#
_cell.length_a   1.000
_cell.length_b   1.000
_cell.length_c   1.000
_cell.angle_alpha   90.00
_cell.angle_beta   90.00
_cell.angle_gamma   90.00
#
_symmetry.space_group_name_H-M   'P 1'
#
loop_
_entity.id
_entity.type
_entity.pdbx_description
1 polymer ?
#
loop_
_entity_poly.entity_id
_entity_poly.type
_entity_poly.pdbx_seq_one_letter_code
_entity_poly.pdbx_strand_id
1 'polypeptide(L)'
;RSYLSLIEQVQANVIGALFAITAVLILGRDPLIVGLTLMIVIALCLKMRLESSTISVALVTVIAIMEYTERQFIEFAAIRFLTIMLGIFAAFLVNLIFLPPKYEKKLYEKISGETETILKWIRLHKQQVADHHHLKDEIETLLDEMTKLKHLYFMYKEERTYFRRQRFQKSRKLVLYRQMIAAADRALSVLKWLHRLENELGRLPAELHQAISLHLSHLLDYHEQLLLKFIHKAKPLPHNKRAEEIYRQRERLAATFYSEGQLPAEYRLFSLIGAIIDYGDRLEHLDKLIDSFHHYHYDEELTKQLEKSTGGRS
;
A
#
# COMPACT_ATOMS: atom_id res chain seq x y z
N ARG A 1 -4.20 3.88 -13.30
CA ARG A 1 -3.83 5.30 -13.50
C ARG A 1 -3.38 5.58 -14.93
N SER A 2 -2.46 4.83 -15.53
CA SER A 2 -1.97 5.09 -16.90
C SER A 2 -3.08 5.14 -17.95
N TYR A 3 -4.10 4.29 -17.87
CA TYR A 3 -5.21 4.29 -18.82
C TYR A 3 -6.17 5.47 -18.62
N LEU A 4 -6.43 5.86 -17.36
CA LEU A 4 -7.22 7.06 -17.05
C LEU A 4 -6.49 8.32 -17.55
N SER A 5 -5.20 8.42 -17.29
CA SER A 5 -4.37 9.53 -17.79
C SER A 5 -4.34 9.60 -19.31
N LEU A 6 -4.31 8.45 -20.01
CA LEU A 6 -4.44 8.41 -21.47
C LEU A 6 -5.78 8.98 -21.94
N ILE A 7 -6.90 8.54 -21.33
CA ILE A 7 -8.23 9.03 -21.70
C ILE A 7 -8.33 10.53 -21.44
N GLU A 8 -7.83 11.00 -20.29
CA GLU A 8 -7.81 12.43 -19.96
C GLU A 8 -6.99 13.24 -20.97
N GLN A 9 -5.80 12.76 -21.37
CA GLN A 9 -4.96 13.43 -22.37
C GLN A 9 -5.61 13.46 -23.75
N VAL A 10 -6.28 12.37 -24.15
CA VAL A 10 -7.06 12.34 -25.40
C VAL A 10 -8.21 13.33 -25.35
N GLN A 11 -8.98 13.36 -24.25
CA GLN A 11 -10.06 14.34 -24.07
C GLN A 11 -9.56 15.78 -24.13
N ALA A 12 -8.45 16.07 -23.44
CA ALA A 12 -7.85 17.40 -23.45
C ALA A 12 -7.38 17.83 -24.86
N ASN A 13 -6.77 16.90 -25.62
CA ASN A 13 -6.35 17.16 -26.99
C ASN A 13 -7.55 17.43 -27.91
N VAL A 14 -8.64 16.64 -27.77
CA VAL A 14 -9.89 16.86 -28.52
C VAL A 14 -10.51 18.22 -28.20
N ILE A 15 -10.60 18.56 -26.92
CA ILE A 15 -11.13 19.87 -26.47
C ILE A 15 -10.27 20.99 -27.02
N GLY A 16 -8.95 20.94 -26.86
CA GLY A 16 -8.02 21.93 -27.37
C GLY A 16 -8.15 22.15 -28.88
N ALA A 17 -8.17 21.06 -29.65
CA ALA A 17 -8.31 21.13 -31.11
C ALA A 17 -9.65 21.71 -31.54
N LEU A 18 -10.75 21.28 -30.91
CA LEU A 18 -12.11 21.76 -31.28
C LEU A 18 -12.28 23.24 -31.00
N PHE A 19 -11.82 23.72 -29.83
CA PHE A 19 -11.88 25.14 -29.50
C PHE A 19 -10.93 25.97 -30.38
N ALA A 20 -9.72 25.50 -30.69
CA ALA A 20 -8.80 26.18 -31.58
C ALA A 20 -9.37 26.33 -33.00
N ILE A 21 -9.90 25.27 -33.59
CA ILE A 21 -10.50 25.29 -34.92
C ILE A 21 -11.70 26.24 -34.94
N THR A 22 -12.59 26.16 -33.96
CA THR A 22 -13.79 27.02 -33.88
C THR A 22 -13.41 28.50 -33.74
N ALA A 23 -12.44 28.80 -32.86
CA ALA A 23 -11.97 30.16 -32.63
C ALA A 23 -11.37 30.77 -33.92
N VAL A 24 -10.53 30.02 -34.65
CA VAL A 24 -9.93 30.49 -35.90
C VAL A 24 -10.97 30.72 -36.98
N LEU A 25 -11.97 29.85 -37.11
CA LEU A 25 -13.02 29.98 -38.14
C LEU A 25 -13.98 31.14 -37.88
N ILE A 26 -14.29 31.47 -36.62
CA ILE A 26 -15.29 32.48 -36.26
C ILE A 26 -14.65 33.83 -35.98
N LEU A 27 -13.56 33.87 -35.21
CA LEU A 27 -12.97 35.08 -34.65
C LEU A 27 -11.63 35.47 -35.31
N GLY A 28 -11.01 34.55 -36.06
CA GLY A 28 -9.71 34.77 -36.68
C GLY A 28 -8.54 34.38 -35.79
N ARG A 29 -7.34 35.01 -36.02
CA ARG A 29 -6.06 34.55 -35.45
C ARG A 29 -5.30 35.64 -34.71
N ASP A 30 -5.98 36.69 -34.29
CA ASP A 30 -5.33 37.76 -33.55
C ASP A 30 -4.77 37.26 -32.22
N PRO A 31 -3.62 37.74 -31.72
CA PRO A 31 -3.04 37.32 -30.46
C PRO A 31 -3.99 37.41 -29.27
N LEU A 32 -4.91 38.36 -29.28
CA LEU A 32 -5.96 38.52 -28.27
C LEU A 32 -6.93 37.31 -28.29
N ILE A 33 -7.27 36.82 -29.48
CA ILE A 33 -8.18 35.69 -29.66
C ILE A 33 -7.50 34.41 -29.20
N VAL A 34 -6.19 34.24 -29.48
CA VAL A 34 -5.40 33.12 -28.97
C VAL A 34 -5.42 33.12 -27.44
N GLY A 35 -5.13 34.26 -26.79
CA GLY A 35 -5.17 34.39 -25.35
C GLY A 35 -6.55 34.09 -24.75
N LEU A 36 -7.62 34.57 -25.37
CA LEU A 36 -8.99 34.31 -24.94
C LEU A 36 -9.34 32.81 -25.06
N THR A 37 -8.97 32.18 -26.18
CA THR A 37 -9.19 30.74 -26.40
C THR A 37 -8.47 29.91 -25.37
N LEU A 38 -7.20 30.22 -25.04
CA LEU A 38 -6.44 29.56 -24.01
C LEU A 38 -7.12 29.66 -22.64
N MET A 39 -7.61 30.85 -22.27
CA MET A 39 -8.34 31.04 -21.00
C MET A 39 -9.62 30.20 -20.93
N ILE A 40 -10.39 30.12 -22.01
CA ILE A 40 -11.61 29.31 -22.07
C ILE A 40 -11.28 27.84 -21.94
N VAL A 41 -10.25 27.34 -22.64
CA VAL A 41 -9.82 25.92 -22.58
C VAL A 41 -9.30 25.56 -21.19
N ILE A 42 -8.50 26.42 -20.54
CA ILE A 42 -8.06 26.22 -19.15
C ILE A 42 -9.27 26.11 -18.21
N ALA A 43 -10.19 27.07 -18.28
CA ALA A 43 -11.39 27.10 -17.43
C ALA A 43 -12.23 25.81 -17.60
N LEU A 44 -12.38 25.34 -18.84
CA LEU A 44 -13.09 24.10 -19.14
C LEU A 44 -12.38 22.87 -18.59
N CYS A 45 -11.07 22.76 -18.79
CA CYS A 45 -10.26 21.67 -18.26
C CYS A 45 -10.28 21.62 -16.72
N LEU A 46 -10.21 22.79 -16.06
CA LEU A 46 -10.33 22.89 -14.59
C LEU A 46 -11.74 22.48 -14.12
N LYS A 47 -12.79 22.90 -14.83
CA LYS A 47 -14.17 22.46 -14.52
C LYS A 47 -14.35 20.96 -14.64
N MET A 48 -13.66 20.32 -15.59
CA MET A 48 -13.63 18.86 -15.75
C MET A 48 -12.71 18.15 -14.75
N ARG A 49 -12.00 18.88 -13.89
CA ARG A 49 -11.05 18.36 -12.89
C ARG A 49 -9.92 17.52 -13.51
N LEU A 50 -9.43 17.92 -14.68
CA LEU A 50 -8.30 17.27 -15.32
C LEU A 50 -6.99 17.58 -14.58
N GLU A 51 -6.02 16.65 -14.61
CA GLU A 51 -4.69 16.86 -14.01
C GLU A 51 -3.93 18.00 -14.73
N SER A 52 -3.07 18.73 -14.00
CA SER A 52 -2.28 19.83 -14.55
C SER A 52 -1.42 19.45 -15.75
N SER A 53 -0.89 18.23 -15.77
CA SER A 53 -0.14 17.67 -16.90
C SER A 53 -0.98 17.51 -18.16
N THR A 54 -2.26 17.19 -17.99
CA THR A 54 -3.24 17.01 -19.06
C THR A 54 -3.68 18.36 -19.64
N ILE A 55 -3.82 19.40 -18.79
CA ILE A 55 -4.13 20.77 -19.23
C ILE A 55 -3.03 21.28 -20.16
N SER A 56 -1.77 21.00 -19.87
CA SER A 56 -0.64 21.38 -20.73
C SER A 56 -0.75 20.81 -22.15
N VAL A 57 -1.27 19.60 -22.31
CA VAL A 57 -1.50 18.98 -23.63
C VAL A 57 -2.55 19.75 -24.42
N ALA A 58 -3.66 20.15 -23.78
CA ALA A 58 -4.70 20.96 -24.42
C ALA A 58 -4.14 22.31 -24.88
N LEU A 59 -3.35 23.01 -24.05
CA LEU A 59 -2.76 24.30 -24.38
C LEU A 59 -1.79 24.22 -25.56
N VAL A 60 -0.90 23.22 -25.57
CA VAL A 60 0.01 22.97 -26.69
C VAL A 60 -0.76 22.71 -27.98
N THR A 61 -1.86 21.96 -27.90
CA THR A 61 -2.73 21.71 -29.05
C THR A 61 -3.35 22.98 -29.58
N VAL A 62 -3.88 23.85 -28.70
CA VAL A 62 -4.48 25.15 -29.10
C VAL A 62 -3.45 26.03 -29.78
N ILE A 63 -2.29 26.24 -29.13
CA ILE A 63 -1.22 27.10 -29.68
C ILE A 63 -0.77 26.56 -31.05
N ALA A 64 -0.46 25.26 -31.13
CA ALA A 64 0.06 24.63 -32.33
C ALA A 64 -0.92 24.71 -33.54
N ILE A 65 -2.22 24.70 -33.28
CA ILE A 65 -3.24 24.82 -34.34
C ILE A 65 -3.45 26.30 -34.73
N MET A 66 -3.47 27.20 -33.76
CA MET A 66 -3.75 28.62 -34.02
C MET A 66 -2.58 29.39 -34.65
N GLU A 67 -1.34 28.93 -34.48
CA GLU A 67 -0.13 29.56 -35.04
C GLU A 67 -0.02 29.40 -36.57
N TYR A 68 -0.73 28.43 -37.17
CA TYR A 68 -0.60 28.15 -38.61
C TYR A 68 -1.40 29.12 -39.48
N THR A 69 -0.73 29.73 -40.51
CA THR A 69 -1.25 30.87 -41.26
C THR A 69 -1.59 30.58 -42.73
N GLU A 70 -1.32 29.37 -43.25
CA GLU A 70 -1.52 29.05 -44.67
C GLU A 70 -2.95 28.63 -45.02
N ARG A 71 -3.25 28.55 -46.36
CA ARG A 71 -4.59 28.32 -46.90
C ARG A 71 -5.22 26.96 -46.55
N GLN A 72 -4.42 25.92 -46.24
CA GLN A 72 -4.90 24.59 -45.93
C GLN A 72 -5.01 24.34 -44.40
N PHE A 73 -5.63 25.28 -43.70
CA PHE A 73 -5.73 25.28 -42.25
C PHE A 73 -6.36 23.98 -41.67
N ILE A 74 -7.45 23.48 -42.29
CA ILE A 74 -8.16 22.30 -41.78
C ILE A 74 -7.29 21.02 -41.89
N GLU A 75 -6.60 20.86 -43.03
CA GLU A 75 -5.68 19.73 -43.22
C GLU A 75 -4.52 19.79 -42.23
N PHE A 76 -3.93 20.98 -42.03
CA PHE A 76 -2.89 21.15 -41.03
C PHE A 76 -3.35 20.84 -39.60
N ALA A 77 -4.54 21.36 -39.21
CA ALA A 77 -5.13 21.13 -37.90
C ALA A 77 -5.35 19.61 -37.66
N ALA A 78 -5.83 18.91 -38.71
CA ALA A 78 -6.01 17.45 -38.63
C ALA A 78 -4.67 16.71 -38.50
N ILE A 79 -3.64 17.04 -39.25
CA ILE A 79 -2.31 16.46 -39.17
C ILE A 79 -1.71 16.73 -37.77
N ARG A 80 -1.84 17.94 -37.25
CA ARG A 80 -1.33 18.33 -35.94
C ARG A 80 -2.01 17.56 -34.81
N PHE A 81 -3.34 17.46 -34.88
CA PHE A 81 -4.12 16.66 -33.95
C PHE A 81 -3.67 15.19 -33.93
N LEU A 82 -3.53 14.58 -35.13
CA LEU A 82 -3.09 13.19 -35.24
C LEU A 82 -1.66 13.01 -34.76
N THR A 83 -0.76 13.94 -34.98
CA THR A 83 0.64 13.89 -34.51
C THR A 83 0.69 13.90 -32.98
N ILE A 84 -0.10 14.76 -32.33
CA ILE A 84 -0.18 14.82 -30.87
C ILE A 84 -0.82 13.53 -30.33
N MET A 85 -1.87 13.02 -30.96
CA MET A 85 -2.48 11.73 -30.60
C MET A 85 -1.49 10.57 -30.71
N LEU A 86 -0.68 10.52 -31.75
CA LEU A 86 0.37 9.51 -31.91
C LEU A 86 1.42 9.61 -30.80
N GLY A 87 1.82 10.83 -30.41
CA GLY A 87 2.72 11.08 -29.30
C GLY A 87 2.16 10.60 -27.96
N ILE A 88 0.88 10.91 -27.67
CA ILE A 88 0.18 10.41 -26.46
C ILE A 88 0.15 8.89 -26.45
N PHE A 89 -0.17 8.26 -27.57
CA PHE A 89 -0.24 6.81 -27.68
C PHE A 89 1.13 6.15 -27.55
N ALA A 90 2.18 6.72 -28.16
CA ALA A 90 3.55 6.25 -28.02
C ALA A 90 4.03 6.35 -26.56
N ALA A 91 3.78 7.48 -25.90
CA ALA A 91 4.10 7.65 -24.48
C ALA A 91 3.36 6.64 -23.59
N PHE A 92 2.10 6.36 -23.89
CA PHE A 92 1.31 5.34 -23.19
C PHE A 92 1.92 3.93 -23.37
N LEU A 93 2.30 3.55 -24.58
CA LEU A 93 2.95 2.26 -24.87
C LEU A 93 4.28 2.13 -24.10
N VAL A 94 5.11 3.18 -24.12
CA VAL A 94 6.38 3.20 -23.38
C VAL A 94 6.11 3.04 -21.89
N ASN A 95 5.17 3.79 -21.31
CA ASN A 95 4.79 3.66 -19.90
C ASN A 95 4.25 2.27 -19.54
N LEU A 96 3.51 1.65 -20.47
CA LEU A 96 2.96 0.30 -20.27
C LEU A 96 4.05 -0.78 -20.25
N ILE A 97 5.08 -0.62 -21.11
CA ILE A 97 6.14 -1.62 -21.30
C ILE A 97 7.29 -1.42 -20.30
N PHE A 98 7.75 -0.18 -20.13
CA PHE A 98 8.99 0.12 -19.39
C PHE A 98 8.78 0.53 -17.93
N LEU A 99 7.59 1.02 -17.55
CA LEU A 99 7.30 1.51 -16.21
C LEU A 99 6.02 0.91 -15.60
N PRO A 100 5.89 -0.43 -15.50
CA PRO A 100 4.85 -0.96 -14.65
C PRO A 100 5.16 -0.51 -13.21
N PRO A 101 4.27 0.23 -12.54
CA PRO A 101 4.52 0.66 -11.17
C PRO A 101 4.68 -0.58 -10.29
N LYS A 102 5.88 -0.77 -9.72
CA LYS A 102 6.21 -1.90 -8.81
C LYS A 102 5.60 -1.64 -7.43
N TYR A 103 4.27 -1.38 -7.37
CA TYR A 103 3.56 -1.14 -6.12
C TYR A 103 3.69 -2.30 -5.14
N GLU A 104 3.76 -3.53 -5.63
CA GLU A 104 3.88 -4.72 -4.81
C GLU A 104 5.17 -4.71 -3.96
N LYS A 105 6.31 -4.47 -4.61
CA LYS A 105 7.60 -4.41 -3.91
C LYS A 105 7.62 -3.26 -2.89
N LYS A 106 7.18 -2.07 -3.32
CA LYS A 106 7.10 -0.89 -2.46
C LYS A 106 6.16 -1.10 -1.27
N LEU A 107 5.04 -1.80 -1.48
CA LEU A 107 4.08 -2.12 -0.41
C LEU A 107 4.72 -3.06 0.61
N TYR A 108 5.38 -4.13 0.17
CA TYR A 108 6.03 -5.06 1.08
C TYR A 108 7.17 -4.39 1.87
N GLU A 109 8.05 -3.63 1.21
CA GLU A 109 9.14 -2.89 1.86
C GLU A 109 8.60 -1.93 2.91
N LYS A 110 7.50 -1.23 2.62
CA LYS A 110 6.86 -0.32 3.56
C LYS A 110 6.23 -1.09 4.73
N ILE A 111 5.53 -2.21 4.51
CA ILE A 111 4.98 -3.05 5.58
C ILE A 111 6.09 -3.54 6.50
N SER A 112 7.17 -4.09 5.94
CA SER A 112 8.30 -4.61 6.71
C SER A 112 8.97 -3.51 7.54
N GLY A 113 9.27 -2.37 6.93
CA GLY A 113 9.94 -1.26 7.61
C GLY A 113 9.11 -0.68 8.76
N GLU A 114 7.80 -0.43 8.55
CA GLU A 114 6.94 0.08 9.63
C GLU A 114 6.76 -0.97 10.74
N THR A 115 6.62 -2.25 10.37
CA THR A 115 6.54 -3.32 11.36
C THR A 115 7.82 -3.39 12.21
N GLU A 116 9.00 -3.41 11.59
CA GLU A 116 10.28 -3.43 12.28
C GLU A 116 10.43 -2.26 13.26
N THR A 117 10.03 -1.05 12.84
CA THR A 117 10.05 0.14 13.69
C THR A 117 9.12 -0.03 14.90
N ILE A 118 7.90 -0.51 14.72
CA ILE A 118 6.96 -0.79 15.81
C ILE A 118 7.55 -1.81 16.78
N LEU A 119 8.07 -2.94 16.28
CA LEU A 119 8.65 -4.00 17.10
C LEU A 119 9.88 -3.50 17.87
N LYS A 120 10.72 -2.66 17.26
CA LYS A 120 11.85 -2.02 17.91
C LYS A 120 11.40 -1.15 19.08
N TRP A 121 10.38 -0.31 18.92
CA TRP A 121 9.88 0.54 19.99
C TRP A 121 9.25 -0.26 21.13
N ILE A 122 8.55 -1.36 20.85
CA ILE A 122 8.04 -2.26 21.89
C ILE A 122 9.21 -2.87 22.70
N ARG A 123 10.31 -3.29 22.02
CA ARG A 123 11.49 -3.81 22.71
C ARG A 123 12.18 -2.77 23.59
N LEU A 124 12.36 -1.55 23.07
CA LEU A 124 12.97 -0.44 23.80
C LEU A 124 12.14 -0.04 25.04
N HIS A 125 10.82 0.03 24.89
CA HIS A 125 9.91 0.30 26.02
C HIS A 125 10.02 -0.78 27.09
N LYS A 126 10.06 -2.06 26.70
CA LYS A 126 10.20 -3.20 27.61
C LYS A 126 11.54 -3.16 28.38
N GLN A 127 12.59 -2.63 27.77
CA GLN A 127 13.91 -2.46 28.41
C GLN A 127 14.03 -1.18 29.27
N GLN A 128 12.96 -0.40 29.39
CA GLN A 128 12.93 0.90 30.09
C GLN A 128 13.98 1.91 29.59
N VAL A 129 14.39 1.80 28.33
CA VAL A 129 15.36 2.70 27.69
C VAL A 129 14.67 3.82 26.90
N ALA A 130 13.37 3.68 26.61
CA ALA A 130 12.60 4.65 25.83
C ALA A 130 12.26 5.87 26.70
N ASP A 131 12.60 7.09 26.21
CA ASP A 131 12.12 8.33 26.81
C ASP A 131 10.63 8.52 26.48
N HIS A 132 9.84 8.82 27.51
CA HIS A 132 8.38 8.97 27.44
C HIS A 132 7.93 9.98 26.38
N HIS A 133 8.57 11.14 26.30
CA HIS A 133 8.22 12.19 25.33
C HIS A 133 8.54 11.76 23.89
N HIS A 134 9.71 11.19 23.65
CA HIS A 134 10.10 10.69 22.35
C HIS A 134 9.19 9.55 21.87
N LEU A 135 8.76 8.66 22.77
CA LEU A 135 7.87 7.56 22.42
C LEU A 135 6.49 8.06 21.99
N LYS A 136 5.96 9.13 22.61
CA LYS A 136 4.68 9.73 22.22
C LYS A 136 4.74 10.26 20.78
N ASP A 137 5.75 11.06 20.46
CA ASP A 137 5.91 11.66 19.14
C ASP A 137 6.11 10.58 18.06
N GLU A 138 6.82 9.52 18.40
CA GLU A 138 7.03 8.39 17.51
C GLU A 138 5.73 7.60 17.27
N ILE A 139 4.89 7.41 18.27
CA ILE A 139 3.58 6.78 18.12
C ILE A 139 2.69 7.59 17.17
N GLU A 140 2.71 8.94 17.25
CA GLU A 140 1.98 9.81 16.33
C GLU A 140 2.51 9.66 14.90
N THR A 141 3.83 9.62 14.73
CA THR A 141 4.47 9.37 13.42
C THR A 141 4.08 8.02 12.85
N LEU A 142 4.14 6.94 13.65
CA LEU A 142 3.76 5.60 13.23
C LEU A 142 2.28 5.50 12.82
N LEU A 143 1.38 6.25 13.49
CA LEU A 143 -0.03 6.30 13.09
C LEU A 143 -0.22 6.94 11.71
N ASP A 144 0.52 8.00 11.41
CA ASP A 144 0.50 8.64 10.10
C ASP A 144 1.09 7.71 9.01
N GLU A 145 2.23 7.07 9.30
CA GLU A 145 2.85 6.11 8.38
C GLU A 145 1.95 4.88 8.13
N MET A 146 1.24 4.39 9.14
CA MET A 146 0.24 3.33 8.97
C MET A 146 -0.94 3.78 8.10
N THR A 147 -1.33 5.04 8.16
CA THR A 147 -2.35 5.61 7.28
C THR A 147 -1.86 5.69 5.83
N LYS A 148 -0.63 6.15 5.60
CA LYS A 148 0.02 6.16 4.28
C LYS A 148 0.17 4.74 3.73
N LEU A 149 0.51 3.77 4.58
CA LEU A 149 0.61 2.35 4.22
C LEU A 149 -0.75 1.78 3.77
N LYS A 150 -1.83 2.07 4.50
CA LYS A 150 -3.19 1.69 4.11
C LYS A 150 -3.58 2.32 2.75
N HIS A 151 -3.20 3.57 2.50
CA HIS A 151 -3.40 4.21 1.20
C HIS A 151 -2.62 3.52 0.07
N LEU A 152 -1.35 3.18 0.31
CA LEU A 152 -0.53 2.45 -0.66
C LEU A 152 -1.13 1.06 -0.99
N TYR A 153 -1.69 0.37 0.01
CA TYR A 153 -2.43 -0.87 -0.19
C TYR A 153 -3.66 -0.67 -1.11
N PHE A 154 -4.43 0.39 -0.91
CA PHE A 154 -5.55 0.72 -1.79
C PHE A 154 -5.10 0.97 -3.23
N MET A 155 -4.01 1.72 -3.43
CA MET A 155 -3.43 1.94 -4.76
C MET A 155 -3.03 0.63 -5.43
N TYR A 156 -2.40 -0.30 -4.70
CA TYR A 156 -2.05 -1.62 -5.21
C TYR A 156 -3.30 -2.45 -5.52
N LYS A 157 -4.34 -2.38 -4.70
CA LYS A 157 -5.62 -3.07 -4.92
C LYS A 157 -6.30 -2.60 -6.21
N GLU A 158 -6.36 -1.29 -6.44
CA GLU A 158 -7.01 -0.67 -7.61
C GLU A 158 -6.22 -0.82 -8.91
N GLU A 159 -4.94 -1.14 -8.82
CA GLU A 159 -4.12 -1.41 -10.00
C GLU A 159 -4.72 -2.53 -10.84
N ARG A 160 -5.08 -2.22 -12.09
CA ARG A 160 -5.71 -3.19 -13.00
C ARG A 160 -4.70 -4.22 -13.48
N THR A 161 -5.08 -5.48 -13.41
CA THR A 161 -4.35 -6.62 -13.95
C THR A 161 -5.08 -7.13 -15.19
N TYR A 162 -4.41 -7.17 -16.33
CA TYR A 162 -5.03 -7.52 -17.63
C TYR A 162 -5.19 -9.02 -17.81
N PHE A 163 -4.30 -9.84 -17.24
CA PHE A 163 -4.33 -11.28 -17.40
C PHE A 163 -5.08 -11.98 -16.26
N ARG A 164 -6.02 -12.89 -16.60
CA ARG A 164 -6.84 -13.64 -15.63
C ARG A 164 -6.00 -14.36 -14.56
N ARG A 165 -4.87 -14.94 -14.95
CA ARG A 165 -3.94 -15.64 -14.04
C ARG A 165 -3.28 -14.69 -13.05
N GLN A 166 -2.75 -13.56 -13.52
CA GLN A 166 -2.15 -12.52 -12.65
C GLN A 166 -3.18 -11.92 -11.70
N ARG A 167 -4.44 -11.79 -12.14
CA ARG A 167 -5.55 -11.31 -11.30
C ARG A 167 -5.81 -12.25 -10.11
N PHE A 168 -5.73 -13.56 -10.33
CA PHE A 168 -5.94 -14.53 -9.27
C PHE A 168 -4.78 -14.52 -8.24
N GLN A 169 -3.54 -14.48 -8.73
CA GLN A 169 -2.34 -14.35 -7.87
C GLN A 169 -2.36 -13.04 -7.08
N LYS A 170 -2.71 -11.94 -7.72
CA LYS A 170 -2.84 -10.63 -7.06
C LYS A 170 -3.90 -10.66 -5.95
N SER A 171 -5.05 -11.28 -6.18
CA SER A 171 -6.12 -11.38 -5.18
C SER A 171 -5.65 -12.11 -3.92
N ARG A 172 -4.89 -13.20 -4.05
CA ARG A 172 -4.30 -13.92 -2.91
C ARG A 172 -3.28 -13.07 -2.16
N LYS A 173 -2.38 -12.40 -2.88
CA LYS A 173 -1.40 -11.47 -2.28
C LYS A 173 -2.07 -10.32 -1.55
N LEU A 174 -3.17 -9.78 -2.08
CA LEU A 174 -3.94 -8.73 -1.43
C LEU A 174 -4.49 -9.17 -0.05
N VAL A 175 -4.93 -10.41 0.08
CA VAL A 175 -5.38 -10.96 1.38
C VAL A 175 -4.20 -10.99 2.36
N LEU A 176 -3.03 -11.47 1.93
CA LEU A 176 -1.83 -11.52 2.77
C LEU A 176 -1.37 -10.13 3.21
N TYR A 177 -1.23 -9.19 2.28
CA TYR A 177 -0.82 -7.82 2.63
C TYR A 177 -1.80 -7.14 3.58
N ARG A 178 -3.11 -7.37 3.39
CA ARG A 178 -4.13 -6.89 4.32
C ARG A 178 -3.93 -7.44 5.73
N GLN A 179 -3.59 -8.72 5.86
CA GLN A 179 -3.36 -9.35 7.17
C GLN A 179 -2.03 -8.91 7.78
N MET A 180 -0.99 -8.72 6.99
CA MET A 180 0.28 -8.15 7.45
C MET A 180 0.07 -6.74 8.03
N ILE A 181 -0.65 -5.88 7.32
CA ILE A 181 -1.00 -4.52 7.79
C ILE A 181 -1.84 -4.60 9.08
N ALA A 182 -2.79 -5.53 9.15
CA ALA A 182 -3.60 -5.73 10.34
C ALA A 182 -2.75 -6.22 11.54
N ALA A 183 -1.77 -7.10 11.32
CA ALA A 183 -0.84 -7.54 12.37
C ALA A 183 0.04 -6.39 12.87
N ALA A 184 0.57 -5.55 11.98
CA ALA A 184 1.32 -4.36 12.37
C ALA A 184 0.46 -3.35 13.15
N ASP A 185 -0.80 -3.15 12.75
CA ASP A 185 -1.77 -2.27 13.44
C ASP A 185 -2.06 -2.78 14.88
N ARG A 186 -2.11 -4.11 15.08
CA ARG A 186 -2.25 -4.71 16.41
C ARG A 186 -0.99 -4.54 17.26
N ALA A 187 0.19 -4.72 16.67
CA ALA A 187 1.45 -4.44 17.36
C ALA A 187 1.52 -2.96 17.81
N LEU A 188 1.14 -2.02 16.93
CA LEU A 188 1.06 -0.60 17.29
C LEU A 188 0.04 -0.34 18.41
N SER A 189 -1.08 -1.07 18.42
CA SER A 189 -2.06 -0.98 19.52
C SER A 189 -1.47 -1.45 20.85
N VAL A 190 -0.69 -2.52 20.84
CA VAL A 190 0.06 -2.97 22.04
C VAL A 190 1.04 -1.90 22.50
N LEU A 191 1.83 -1.29 21.60
CA LEU A 191 2.76 -0.21 21.94
C LEU A 191 2.04 0.97 22.58
N LYS A 192 0.88 1.36 22.07
CA LYS A 192 0.04 2.43 22.64
C LYS A 192 -0.43 2.11 24.05
N TRP A 193 -0.84 0.86 24.31
CA TRP A 193 -1.25 0.44 25.64
C TRP A 193 -0.06 0.37 26.61
N LEU A 194 1.10 -0.10 26.17
CA LEU A 194 2.33 -0.10 26.98
C LEU A 194 2.72 1.32 27.39
N HIS A 195 2.72 2.26 26.46
CA HIS A 195 2.99 3.67 26.75
C HIS A 195 1.97 4.30 27.70
N ARG A 196 0.65 4.02 27.47
CA ARG A 196 -0.41 4.57 28.31
C ARG A 196 -0.37 4.05 29.75
N LEU A 197 0.05 2.81 29.93
CA LEU A 197 0.03 2.11 31.22
C LEU A 197 1.42 1.99 31.85
N GLU A 198 2.38 2.82 31.43
CA GLU A 198 3.76 2.76 31.91
C GLU A 198 3.90 2.83 33.41
N ASN A 199 3.15 3.76 34.08
CA ASN A 199 3.14 3.93 35.51
C ASN A 199 2.49 2.74 36.26
N GLU A 200 1.44 2.16 35.67
CA GLU A 200 0.76 0.98 36.20
C GLU A 200 1.62 -0.28 36.05
N LEU A 201 2.30 -0.42 34.93
CA LEU A 201 3.22 -1.53 34.68
C LEU A 201 4.38 -1.57 35.69
N GLY A 202 4.91 -0.40 36.09
CA GLY A 202 5.96 -0.31 37.08
C GLY A 202 5.52 -0.71 38.51
N ARG A 203 4.21 -0.84 38.75
CA ARG A 203 3.65 -1.25 40.06
C ARG A 203 3.17 -2.68 40.10
N LEU A 204 3.29 -3.40 38.98
CA LEU A 204 2.85 -4.80 38.89
C LEU A 204 3.71 -5.74 39.73
N PRO A 205 3.11 -6.82 40.24
CA PRO A 205 3.87 -7.93 40.78
C PRO A 205 4.89 -8.45 39.77
N ALA A 206 6.08 -8.80 40.28
CA ALA A 206 7.20 -9.24 39.42
C ALA A 206 6.84 -10.41 38.51
N GLU A 207 6.01 -11.34 38.99
CA GLU A 207 5.59 -12.52 38.22
C GLU A 207 4.72 -12.13 37.01
N LEU A 208 3.75 -11.24 37.20
CA LEU A 208 2.87 -10.77 36.13
C LEU A 208 3.65 -9.92 35.10
N HIS A 209 4.51 -9.03 35.58
CA HIS A 209 5.38 -8.24 34.72
C HIS A 209 6.29 -9.14 33.87
N GLN A 210 6.87 -10.18 34.45
CA GLN A 210 7.71 -11.15 33.76
C GLN A 210 6.89 -11.97 32.73
N ALA A 211 5.68 -12.41 33.09
CA ALA A 211 4.80 -13.14 32.18
C ALA A 211 4.42 -12.31 30.94
N ILE A 212 4.02 -11.03 31.13
CA ILE A 212 3.74 -10.10 30.04
C ILE A 212 4.98 -9.92 29.16
N SER A 213 6.14 -9.62 29.78
CA SER A 213 7.40 -9.38 29.08
C SER A 213 7.86 -10.59 28.25
N LEU A 214 7.72 -11.80 28.79
CA LEU A 214 8.12 -13.04 28.12
C LEU A 214 7.19 -13.33 26.94
N HIS A 215 5.87 -13.32 27.16
CA HIS A 215 4.90 -13.58 26.10
C HIS A 215 5.04 -12.57 24.95
N LEU A 216 5.19 -11.29 25.28
CA LEU A 216 5.39 -10.25 24.27
C LEU A 216 6.68 -10.47 23.46
N SER A 217 7.80 -10.90 24.10
CA SER A 217 9.03 -11.22 23.36
C SER A 217 8.81 -12.33 22.33
N HIS A 218 8.12 -13.39 22.72
CA HIS A 218 7.80 -14.48 21.79
C HIS A 218 6.94 -14.00 20.60
N LEU A 219 5.97 -13.11 20.85
CA LEU A 219 5.14 -12.55 19.77
C LEU A 219 5.94 -11.66 18.80
N LEU A 220 6.87 -10.83 19.33
CA LEU A 220 7.72 -9.98 18.50
C LEU A 220 8.62 -10.81 17.58
N ASP A 221 9.29 -11.82 18.14
CA ASP A 221 10.15 -12.73 17.39
C ASP A 221 9.36 -13.55 16.36
N TYR A 222 8.13 -13.93 16.71
CA TYR A 222 7.24 -14.61 15.77
C TYR A 222 6.84 -13.71 14.62
N HIS A 223 6.49 -12.43 14.86
CA HIS A 223 6.13 -11.49 13.81
C HIS A 223 7.27 -11.27 12.82
N GLU A 224 8.50 -11.04 13.30
CA GLU A 224 9.68 -10.92 12.43
C GLU A 224 9.88 -12.15 11.56
N GLN A 225 9.73 -13.33 12.15
CA GLN A 225 9.89 -14.58 11.40
C GLN A 225 8.79 -14.77 10.35
N LEU A 226 7.56 -14.32 10.59
CA LEU A 226 6.49 -14.36 9.58
C LEU A 226 6.81 -13.47 8.38
N LEU A 227 7.38 -12.28 8.61
CA LEU A 227 7.84 -11.42 7.53
C LEU A 227 8.95 -12.10 6.70
N LEU A 228 9.93 -12.71 7.36
CA LEU A 228 11.00 -13.45 6.68
C LEU A 228 10.50 -14.72 5.98
N LYS A 229 9.53 -15.41 6.57
CA LYS A 229 8.89 -16.61 5.99
C LYS A 229 8.19 -16.25 4.68
N PHE A 230 7.48 -15.14 4.63
CA PHE A 230 6.79 -14.70 3.42
C PHE A 230 7.71 -14.53 2.22
N ILE A 231 8.94 -14.04 2.41
CA ILE A 231 9.94 -13.85 1.34
C ILE A 231 10.89 -15.05 1.17
N HIS A 232 10.56 -16.20 1.73
CA HIS A 232 11.38 -17.43 1.68
C HIS A 232 12.82 -17.27 2.24
N LYS A 233 13.07 -16.28 3.10
CA LYS A 233 14.38 -16.09 3.76
C LYS A 233 14.50 -16.83 5.09
N ALA A 234 13.40 -17.32 5.67
CA ALA A 234 13.40 -18.15 6.86
C ALA A 234 12.98 -19.57 6.51
N LYS A 235 13.69 -20.57 7.06
CA LYS A 235 13.22 -21.95 7.00
C LYS A 235 11.93 -22.07 7.82
N PRO A 236 10.87 -22.71 7.30
CA PRO A 236 9.67 -22.94 8.09
C PRO A 236 10.04 -23.79 9.29
N LEU A 237 9.97 -23.21 10.49
CA LEU A 237 9.94 -24.02 11.71
C LEU A 237 8.62 -24.80 11.72
N PRO A 238 8.61 -26.06 12.21
CA PRO A 238 7.38 -26.83 12.27
C PRO A 238 6.31 -26.02 13.01
N HIS A 239 5.24 -25.72 12.29
CA HIS A 239 4.11 -24.88 12.75
C HIS A 239 3.60 -25.31 14.14
N ASN A 240 3.52 -26.62 14.38
CA ASN A 240 3.01 -27.18 15.63
C ASN A 240 3.81 -26.76 16.87
N LYS A 241 5.15 -26.78 16.83
CA LYS A 241 5.96 -26.49 18.03
C LYS A 241 5.86 -25.01 18.47
N ARG A 242 5.73 -24.12 17.52
CA ARG A 242 5.69 -22.67 17.81
C ARG A 242 4.29 -22.20 18.19
N ALA A 243 3.27 -22.67 17.52
CA ALA A 243 1.88 -22.43 17.90
C ALA A 243 1.60 -22.96 19.31
N GLU A 244 2.12 -24.15 19.66
CA GLU A 244 2.03 -24.69 21.03
C GLU A 244 2.74 -23.83 22.06
N GLU A 245 3.92 -23.28 21.74
CA GLU A 245 4.65 -22.41 22.67
C GLU A 245 3.92 -21.09 22.91
N ILE A 246 3.41 -20.44 21.84
CA ILE A 246 2.62 -19.21 21.97
C ILE A 246 1.33 -19.49 22.75
N TYR A 247 0.66 -20.60 22.47
CA TYR A 247 -0.54 -21.01 23.21
C TYR A 247 -0.23 -21.22 24.69
N ARG A 248 0.86 -21.95 25.02
CA ARG A 248 1.30 -22.19 26.40
C ARG A 248 1.64 -20.88 27.13
N GLN A 249 2.32 -19.96 26.48
CA GLN A 249 2.64 -18.66 27.06
C GLN A 249 1.38 -17.80 27.26
N ARG A 250 0.40 -17.87 26.37
CA ARG A 250 -0.90 -17.22 26.52
C ARG A 250 -1.68 -17.77 27.71
N GLU A 251 -1.74 -19.09 27.85
CA GLU A 251 -2.39 -19.73 29.02
C GLU A 251 -1.69 -19.36 30.32
N ARG A 252 -0.36 -19.33 30.33
CA ARG A 252 0.41 -18.92 31.49
C ARG A 252 0.13 -17.46 31.87
N LEU A 253 0.13 -16.56 30.90
CA LEU A 253 -0.23 -15.16 31.12
C LEU A 253 -1.64 -15.01 31.70
N ALA A 254 -2.62 -15.72 31.14
CA ALA A 254 -3.99 -15.72 31.63
C ALA A 254 -4.08 -16.28 33.06
N ALA A 255 -3.45 -17.41 33.31
CA ALA A 255 -3.45 -18.03 34.64
C ALA A 255 -2.81 -17.12 35.70
N THR A 256 -1.65 -16.52 35.41
CA THR A 256 -0.98 -15.56 36.31
C THR A 256 -1.84 -14.35 36.58
N PHE A 257 -2.50 -13.83 35.55
CA PHE A 257 -3.39 -12.67 35.69
C PHE A 257 -4.62 -12.98 36.56
N TYR A 258 -5.23 -14.15 36.44
CA TYR A 258 -6.39 -14.56 37.23
C TYR A 258 -6.04 -14.99 38.65
N SER A 259 -4.82 -15.53 38.89
CA SER A 259 -4.41 -15.96 40.24
C SER A 259 -4.17 -14.79 41.18
N GLU A 260 -3.83 -13.61 40.69
CA GLU A 260 -3.60 -12.40 41.43
C GLU A 260 -4.88 -11.58 41.77
N GLY A 261 -6.05 -12.18 41.70
CA GLY A 261 -7.43 -11.67 41.73
C GLY A 261 -7.83 -10.72 42.85
N GLN A 262 -6.95 -9.88 43.38
CA GLN A 262 -7.20 -8.79 44.33
C GLN A 262 -6.68 -7.42 43.86
N LEU A 263 -6.68 -7.14 42.57
CA LEU A 263 -6.16 -5.89 42.02
C LEU A 263 -7.31 -4.88 41.69
N PRO A 264 -7.83 -4.10 42.65
CA PRO A 264 -8.97 -3.21 42.43
C PRO A 264 -8.70 -2.03 41.47
N ALA A 265 -7.42 -1.72 41.20
CA ALA A 265 -7.03 -0.56 40.36
C ALA A 265 -6.78 -0.93 38.90
N GLU A 266 -6.86 -2.20 38.49
CA GLU A 266 -6.20 -2.68 37.27
C GLU A 266 -7.14 -3.14 36.16
N TYR A 267 -8.43 -2.71 36.19
CA TYR A 267 -9.31 -2.94 35.06
C TYR A 267 -8.71 -2.43 33.71
N ARG A 268 -7.77 -1.48 33.74
CA ARG A 268 -7.05 -0.97 32.56
C ARG A 268 -6.08 -1.98 31.98
N LEU A 269 -5.52 -2.88 32.80
CA LEU A 269 -4.64 -3.95 32.34
C LEU A 269 -5.35 -4.97 31.46
N PHE A 270 -6.68 -5.16 31.64
CA PHE A 270 -7.46 -6.01 30.74
C PHE A 270 -7.34 -5.54 29.28
N SER A 271 -7.26 -4.23 29.05
CA SER A 271 -7.12 -3.68 27.72
C SER A 271 -5.76 -4.01 27.10
N LEU A 272 -4.67 -3.98 27.88
CA LEU A 272 -3.35 -4.37 27.43
C LEU A 272 -3.29 -5.86 27.17
N ILE A 273 -3.76 -6.69 28.09
CA ILE A 273 -3.74 -8.16 27.95
C ILE A 273 -4.60 -8.57 26.76
N GLY A 274 -5.80 -7.98 26.62
CA GLY A 274 -6.66 -8.19 25.45
C GLY A 274 -5.98 -7.80 24.15
N ALA A 275 -5.24 -6.68 24.10
CA ALA A 275 -4.49 -6.27 22.93
C ALA A 275 -3.35 -7.23 22.59
N ILE A 276 -2.64 -7.77 23.59
CA ILE A 276 -1.57 -8.75 23.40
C ILE A 276 -2.14 -10.08 22.87
N ILE A 277 -3.26 -10.55 23.40
CA ILE A 277 -3.95 -11.76 22.93
C ILE A 277 -4.42 -11.59 21.49
N ASP A 278 -5.13 -10.49 21.17
CA ASP A 278 -5.61 -10.20 19.81
C ASP A 278 -4.44 -10.07 18.81
N TYR A 279 -3.30 -9.53 19.25
CA TYR A 279 -2.08 -9.50 18.45
C TYR A 279 -1.57 -10.92 18.14
N GLY A 280 -1.50 -11.81 19.16
CA GLY A 280 -1.11 -13.21 18.99
C GLY A 280 -2.04 -13.96 18.02
N ASP A 281 -3.36 -13.83 18.21
CA ASP A 281 -4.36 -14.47 17.33
C ASP A 281 -4.23 -13.97 15.88
N ARG A 282 -3.87 -12.72 15.69
CA ARG A 282 -3.64 -12.15 14.35
C ARG A 282 -2.39 -12.72 13.69
N LEU A 283 -1.32 -12.94 14.45
CA LEU A 283 -0.09 -13.57 13.95
C LEU A 283 -0.32 -15.04 13.57
N GLU A 284 -1.05 -15.79 14.39
CA GLU A 284 -1.44 -17.16 14.07
C GLU A 284 -2.26 -17.26 12.77
N HIS A 285 -3.21 -16.36 12.60
CA HIS A 285 -4.00 -16.30 11.38
C HIS A 285 -3.13 -15.95 10.16
N LEU A 286 -2.20 -15.01 10.30
CA LEU A 286 -1.26 -14.64 9.25
C LEU A 286 -0.35 -15.83 8.87
N ASP A 287 0.14 -16.60 9.85
CA ASP A 287 0.97 -17.76 9.60
C ASP A 287 0.26 -18.83 8.75
N LYS A 288 -0.97 -19.17 9.14
CA LYS A 288 -1.83 -20.10 8.37
C LYS A 288 -2.05 -19.63 6.93
N LEU A 289 -2.22 -18.34 6.72
CA LEU A 289 -2.39 -17.76 5.38
C LEU A 289 -1.09 -17.81 4.56
N ILE A 290 0.07 -17.56 5.18
CA ILE A 290 1.37 -17.68 4.52
C ILE A 290 1.60 -19.12 4.10
N ASP A 291 1.35 -20.09 4.96
CA ASP A 291 1.49 -21.52 4.62
C ASP A 291 0.58 -21.94 3.47
N SER A 292 -0.69 -21.54 3.54
CA SER A 292 -1.63 -21.78 2.44
C SER A 292 -1.17 -21.15 1.13
N PHE A 293 -0.64 -19.93 1.18
CA PHE A 293 -0.13 -19.24 0.00
C PHE A 293 1.07 -19.96 -0.62
N HIS A 294 2.03 -20.42 0.20
CA HIS A 294 3.21 -21.14 -0.26
C HIS A 294 2.84 -22.52 -0.84
N HIS A 295 1.93 -23.25 -0.22
CA HIS A 295 1.46 -24.54 -0.72
C HIS A 295 0.87 -24.43 -2.12
N TYR A 296 -0.03 -23.48 -2.35
CA TYR A 296 -0.63 -23.25 -3.66
C TYR A 296 0.33 -22.73 -4.72
N HIS A 297 1.39 -21.98 -4.34
CA HIS A 297 2.41 -21.56 -5.31
C HIS A 297 3.36 -22.70 -5.69
N TYR A 298 3.69 -23.56 -4.75
CA TYR A 298 4.50 -24.75 -5.02
C TYR A 298 3.79 -25.68 -6.02
N ASP A 299 2.50 -25.94 -5.81
CA ASP A 299 1.69 -26.75 -6.72
C ASP A 299 1.58 -26.14 -8.13
N GLU A 300 1.46 -24.82 -8.24
CA GLU A 300 1.44 -24.15 -9.53
C GLU A 300 2.79 -24.22 -10.27
N GLU A 301 3.91 -24.19 -9.56
CA GLU A 301 5.25 -24.36 -10.17
C GLU A 301 5.50 -25.80 -10.60
N LEU A 302 5.10 -26.78 -9.81
CA LEU A 302 5.16 -28.19 -10.13
C LEU A 302 4.30 -28.54 -11.36
N THR A 303 3.07 -28.03 -11.43
CA THR A 303 2.18 -28.21 -12.58
C THR A 303 2.80 -27.62 -13.86
N LYS A 304 3.44 -26.43 -13.77
CA LYS A 304 4.14 -25.83 -14.91
C LYS A 304 5.36 -26.63 -15.36
N GLN A 305 6.09 -27.23 -14.45
CA GLN A 305 7.24 -28.08 -14.78
C GLN A 305 6.78 -29.37 -15.46
N LEU A 306 5.68 -29.96 -15.00
CA LEU A 306 5.07 -31.14 -15.61
C LEU A 306 4.51 -30.86 -17.01
N GLU A 307 3.80 -29.74 -17.20
CA GLU A 307 3.30 -29.31 -18.51
C GLU A 307 4.44 -29.05 -19.52
N LYS A 308 5.55 -28.44 -19.06
CA LYS A 308 6.74 -28.25 -19.90
C LYS A 308 7.44 -29.57 -20.25
N SER A 309 7.41 -30.57 -19.38
CA SER A 309 8.02 -31.88 -19.62
C SER A 309 7.17 -32.77 -20.52
N THR A 310 5.85 -32.59 -20.53
CA THR A 310 4.91 -33.32 -21.40
C THR A 310 4.69 -32.66 -22.75
N GLY A 311 4.82 -31.33 -22.88
CA GLY A 311 4.71 -30.58 -24.16
C GLY A 311 5.95 -30.64 -25.06
N GLY A 312 7.03 -31.27 -24.61
CA GLY A 312 8.26 -31.47 -25.41
C GLY A 312 8.32 -32.83 -26.14
N ARG A 313 7.25 -33.59 -26.18
CA ARG A 313 7.14 -34.91 -26.89
C ARG A 313 6.00 -34.90 -27.89
N SER A 314 5.96 -33.93 -28.79
CA SER A 314 5.14 -33.98 -29.99
C SER A 314 5.94 -33.42 -31.17
#